data_aa98c1ea0ce98a3d87b674510ab4116b
#
_entry.id   aa98c1ea0ce98a3d87b674510ab4116b
#
_cell.length_a   1.000
_cell.length_b   1.000
_cell.length_c   1.000
_cell.angle_alpha   90.00
_cell.angle_beta   90.00
_cell.angle_gamma   90.00
#
_symmetry.space_group_name_H-M   'P 1'
#
loop_
_entity.id
_entity.type
_entity.pdbx_description
1 polymer ?
#
loop_
_entity_poly.entity_id
_entity_poly.type
_entity_poly.pdbx_seq_one_letter_code
_entity_poly.pdbx_strand_id
1 'polypeptide(L)'
;MRVIYHLAGLDCANCAAKIETAANQLKDVENARVDFSSSRIFLEINGADQRLVKAALQEVVTSLEPGVVVSDHKPTKEKPVLLTMRNLAFAGGILGFIIALFVPQGLGRNGLFILA
;
A
#
# COMPACT_ATOMS: atom_id res chain seq x y z
N MET A 1 -13.87 -10.48 -16.12
CA MET A 1 -12.72 -9.55 -16.03
C MET A 1 -12.73 -8.88 -14.66
N ARG A 2 -11.61 -8.91 -13.99
CA ARG A 2 -11.50 -8.30 -12.66
C ARG A 2 -10.96 -6.87 -12.79
N VAL A 3 -11.63 -5.93 -12.14
CA VAL A 3 -11.26 -4.52 -12.13
C VAL A 3 -11.09 -4.07 -10.68
N ILE A 4 -10.09 -3.25 -10.43
CA ILE A 4 -9.79 -2.71 -9.10
C ILE A 4 -9.87 -1.19 -9.17
N TYR A 5 -10.67 -0.60 -8.28
CA TYR A 5 -10.75 0.84 -8.11
C TYR A 5 -10.35 1.24 -6.69
N HIS A 6 -9.81 2.42 -6.54
CA HIS A 6 -9.52 3.02 -5.25
C HIS A 6 -10.69 3.89 -4.80
N LEU A 7 -11.13 3.73 -3.55
CA LEU A 7 -12.19 4.55 -2.94
C LEU A 7 -11.56 5.60 -2.03
N ALA A 8 -11.31 6.78 -2.59
CA ALA A 8 -10.76 7.90 -1.83
C ALA A 8 -11.81 8.51 -0.90
N GLY A 9 -11.45 8.75 0.35
CA GLY A 9 -12.35 9.33 1.34
C GLY A 9 -13.21 8.31 2.11
N LEU A 10 -12.99 7.01 1.91
CA LEU A 10 -13.69 5.94 2.64
C LEU A 10 -13.06 5.80 4.05
N ASP A 11 -13.81 6.18 5.07
CA ASP A 11 -13.36 6.19 6.46
C ASP A 11 -14.27 5.41 7.42
N CYS A 12 -15.31 4.77 6.89
CA CYS A 12 -16.35 4.09 7.67
C CYS A 12 -16.53 2.65 7.18
N ALA A 13 -16.39 1.66 8.08
CA ALA A 13 -16.59 0.25 7.75
C ALA A 13 -18.03 -0.07 7.32
N ASN A 14 -19.02 0.56 7.93
CA ASN A 14 -20.42 0.42 7.53
C ASN A 14 -20.68 1.00 6.15
N CYS A 15 -20.01 2.09 5.80
CA CYS A 15 -20.08 2.70 4.48
C CYS A 15 -19.49 1.77 3.42
N ALA A 16 -18.39 1.10 3.74
CA ALA A 16 -17.80 0.09 2.87
C ALA A 16 -18.76 -1.08 2.60
N ALA A 17 -19.45 -1.57 3.63
CA ALA A 17 -20.46 -2.64 3.48
C ALA A 17 -21.66 -2.20 2.62
N LYS A 18 -22.11 -0.97 2.75
CA LYS A 18 -23.19 -0.41 1.91
C LYS A 18 -22.75 -0.30 0.46
N ILE A 19 -21.56 0.18 0.20
CA ILE A 19 -20.99 0.29 -1.14
C ILE A 19 -20.86 -1.09 -1.78
N GLU A 20 -20.37 -2.07 -1.04
CA GLU A 20 -20.25 -3.46 -1.51
C GLU A 20 -21.60 -4.02 -1.92
N THR A 21 -22.62 -3.88 -1.08
CA THR A 21 -23.97 -4.34 -1.34
C THR A 21 -24.54 -3.65 -2.59
N ALA A 22 -24.41 -2.34 -2.70
CA ALA A 22 -24.90 -1.58 -3.82
C ALA A 22 -24.17 -1.93 -5.14
N ALA A 23 -22.86 -2.13 -5.07
CA ALA A 23 -22.07 -2.55 -6.23
C ALA A 23 -22.46 -3.93 -6.74
N ASN A 24 -22.79 -4.87 -5.86
CA ASN A 24 -23.30 -6.20 -6.23
C ASN A 24 -24.67 -6.15 -6.91
N GLN A 25 -25.44 -5.09 -6.73
CA GLN A 25 -26.73 -4.88 -7.38
C GLN A 25 -26.60 -4.27 -8.78
N LEU A 26 -25.43 -3.81 -9.17
CA LEU A 26 -25.21 -3.29 -10.52
C LEU A 26 -25.35 -4.40 -11.56
N LYS A 27 -26.05 -4.10 -12.65
CA LYS A 27 -26.40 -5.07 -13.69
C LYS A 27 -25.19 -5.73 -14.34
N ASP A 28 -24.12 -4.99 -14.54
CA ASP A 28 -22.92 -5.44 -15.24
C ASP A 28 -21.85 -6.01 -14.31
N VAL A 29 -22.12 -6.06 -13.03
CA VAL A 29 -21.20 -6.56 -12.00
C VAL A 29 -21.67 -7.94 -11.54
N GLU A 30 -20.84 -8.95 -11.71
CA GLU A 30 -21.11 -10.30 -11.20
C GLU A 30 -20.84 -10.40 -9.71
N ASN A 31 -19.75 -9.80 -9.26
CA ASN A 31 -19.34 -9.82 -7.86
C ASN A 31 -18.56 -8.54 -7.51
N ALA A 32 -18.83 -8.00 -6.35
CA ALA A 32 -18.12 -6.84 -5.83
C ALA A 32 -17.69 -7.10 -4.40
N ARG A 33 -16.47 -6.74 -4.08
CA ARG A 33 -15.90 -6.84 -2.75
C ARG A 33 -15.13 -5.57 -2.41
N VAL A 34 -15.41 -5.01 -1.24
CA VAL A 34 -14.69 -3.84 -0.73
C VAL A 34 -13.70 -4.27 0.34
N ASP A 35 -12.45 -3.87 0.17
CA ASP A 35 -11.43 -3.97 1.20
C ASP A 35 -11.29 -2.61 1.88
N PHE A 36 -11.83 -2.50 3.07
CA PHE A 36 -11.80 -1.28 3.86
C PHE A 36 -10.39 -0.89 4.27
N SER A 37 -9.55 -1.84 4.60
CA SER A 37 -8.18 -1.58 5.08
C SER A 37 -7.29 -0.94 4.03
N SER A 38 -7.48 -1.30 2.76
CA SER A 38 -6.74 -0.72 1.63
C SER A 38 -7.53 0.34 0.86
N SER A 39 -8.79 0.57 1.22
CA SER A 39 -9.72 1.47 0.52
C SER A 39 -9.86 1.13 -0.96
N ARG A 40 -9.99 -0.13 -1.29
CA ARG A 40 -10.12 -0.66 -2.65
C ARG A 40 -11.41 -1.41 -2.83
N ILE A 41 -11.95 -1.37 -4.04
CA ILE A 41 -13.08 -2.21 -4.44
C ILE A 41 -12.63 -3.13 -5.58
N PHE A 42 -12.93 -4.42 -5.44
CA PHE A 42 -12.67 -5.44 -6.44
C PHE A 42 -13.99 -5.78 -7.11
N LEU A 43 -14.04 -5.63 -8.44
CA LEU A 43 -15.23 -5.90 -9.24
C LEU A 43 -14.92 -7.01 -10.24
N GLU A 44 -15.84 -7.96 -10.36
CA GLU A 44 -15.88 -8.90 -11.48
C GLU A 44 -17.00 -8.46 -12.42
N ILE A 45 -16.62 -8.08 -13.63
CA ILE A 45 -17.53 -7.64 -14.68
C ILE A 45 -17.51 -8.64 -15.84
N ASN A 46 -18.69 -8.89 -16.40
CA ASN A 46 -18.86 -9.84 -17.48
C ASN A 46 -19.19 -9.09 -18.78
N GLY A 47 -18.18 -8.86 -19.62
CA GLY A 47 -18.35 -8.28 -20.95
C GLY A 47 -18.78 -6.82 -21.01
N ALA A 48 -18.89 -6.13 -19.87
CA ALA A 48 -19.26 -4.73 -19.82
C ALA A 48 -18.08 -3.80 -20.09
N ASP A 49 -18.37 -2.60 -20.60
CA ASP A 49 -17.38 -1.55 -20.72
C ASP A 49 -16.98 -1.06 -19.34
N GLN A 50 -15.70 -1.12 -19.05
CA GLN A 50 -15.12 -0.69 -17.79
C GLN A 50 -15.47 0.76 -17.43
N ARG A 51 -15.55 1.65 -18.42
CA ARG A 51 -15.89 3.05 -18.22
C ARG A 51 -17.32 3.23 -17.75
N LEU A 52 -18.25 2.47 -18.32
CA LEU A 52 -19.67 2.49 -17.94
C LEU A 52 -19.87 1.95 -16.53
N VAL A 53 -19.17 0.88 -16.16
CA VAL A 53 -19.19 0.31 -14.82
C VAL A 53 -18.64 1.30 -13.81
N LYS A 54 -17.53 1.96 -14.11
CA LYS A 54 -16.94 2.98 -13.26
C LYS A 54 -17.89 4.16 -13.04
N ALA A 55 -18.56 4.64 -14.09
CA ALA A 55 -19.52 5.74 -14.00
C ALA A 55 -20.73 5.34 -13.14
N ALA A 56 -21.27 4.14 -13.34
CA ALA A 56 -22.37 3.61 -12.55
C ALA A 56 -21.98 3.43 -11.07
N LEU A 57 -20.81 2.92 -10.82
CA LEU A 57 -20.27 2.77 -9.47
C LEU A 57 -20.08 4.12 -8.78
N GLN A 58 -19.54 5.11 -9.49
CA GLN A 58 -19.36 6.47 -8.95
C GLN A 58 -20.70 7.11 -8.59
N GLU A 59 -21.70 6.93 -9.42
CA GLU A 59 -23.06 7.44 -9.16
C GLU A 59 -23.65 6.81 -7.89
N VAL A 60 -23.57 5.50 -7.75
CA VAL A 60 -24.05 4.77 -6.57
C VAL A 60 -23.28 5.17 -5.32
N VAL A 61 -21.97 5.25 -5.39
CA VAL A 61 -21.11 5.65 -4.28
C VAL A 61 -21.40 7.08 -3.84
N THR A 62 -21.57 8.01 -4.78
CA THR A 62 -21.92 9.41 -4.48
C THR A 62 -23.29 9.51 -3.82
N SER A 63 -24.24 8.66 -4.22
CA SER A 63 -25.57 8.61 -3.61
C SER A 63 -25.55 8.13 -2.17
N LEU A 64 -24.67 7.17 -1.84
CA LEU A 64 -24.55 6.61 -0.48
C LEU A 64 -23.60 7.44 0.40
N GLU A 65 -22.47 7.80 -0.15
CA GLU A 65 -21.40 8.51 0.53
C GLU A 65 -20.84 9.62 -0.39
N PRO A 66 -21.34 10.86 -0.28
CA PRO A 66 -20.95 11.94 -1.19
C PRO A 66 -19.47 12.31 -1.13
N GLY A 67 -18.79 12.01 -0.03
CA GLY A 67 -17.37 12.30 0.15
C GLY A 67 -16.42 11.28 -0.45
N VAL A 68 -16.92 10.16 -0.97
CA VAL A 68 -16.10 9.08 -1.52
C VAL A 68 -15.99 9.23 -3.04
N VAL A 69 -14.77 9.18 -3.54
CA VAL A 69 -14.46 9.27 -4.98
C VAL A 69 -13.87 7.96 -5.46
N VAL A 70 -14.44 7.42 -6.54
CA VAL A 70 -13.91 6.24 -7.23
C VAL A 70 -12.82 6.67 -8.21
N SER A 71 -11.62 6.17 -8.04
CA SER A 71 -10.49 6.43 -8.93
C SER A 71 -9.85 5.14 -9.42
N ASP A 72 -9.19 5.20 -10.58
CA ASP A 72 -8.45 4.07 -11.09
C ASP A 72 -7.32 3.72 -10.12
N HIS A 73 -7.20 2.42 -9.82
CA HIS A 73 -6.08 1.96 -9.02
C HIS A 73 -4.80 2.07 -9.85
N LYS A 74 -4.05 3.12 -9.60
CA LYS A 74 -2.65 3.16 -10.06
C LYS A 74 -1.83 2.36 -9.06
N PRO A 75 -1.12 1.33 -9.50
CA PRO A 75 -0.18 0.69 -8.61
C PRO A 75 0.79 1.76 -8.13
N THR A 76 0.64 2.15 -6.88
CA THR A 76 1.64 2.98 -6.23
C THR A 76 2.91 2.14 -6.28
N LYS A 77 3.87 2.55 -7.08
CA LYS A 77 5.21 2.02 -6.93
C LYS A 77 5.61 2.38 -5.52
N GLU A 78 5.42 1.45 -4.62
CA GLU A 78 6.01 1.56 -3.29
C GLU A 78 7.49 1.76 -3.55
N LYS A 79 7.96 2.97 -3.31
CA LYS A 79 9.39 3.23 -3.32
C LYS A 79 9.97 2.25 -2.32
N PRO A 80 10.90 1.38 -2.73
CA PRO A 80 11.46 0.43 -1.79
C PRO A 80 11.99 1.22 -0.60
N VAL A 81 11.41 0.97 0.56
CA VAL A 81 11.74 1.63 1.83
C VAL A 81 13.22 1.46 2.19
N LEU A 82 13.89 0.54 1.51
CA LEU A 82 15.30 0.21 1.66
C LEU A 82 16.28 1.32 1.29
N LEU A 83 15.84 2.36 0.58
CA LEU A 83 16.72 3.44 0.11
C LEU A 83 16.48 4.80 0.77
N THR A 84 15.73 4.83 1.87
CA THR A 84 15.64 6.04 2.66
C THR A 84 16.98 6.28 3.36
N MET A 85 17.55 7.46 3.22
CA MET A 85 18.83 7.83 3.84
C MET A 85 18.91 7.49 5.33
N ARG A 86 17.77 7.39 5.99
CA ARG A 86 17.64 6.97 7.38
C ARG A 86 18.06 5.51 7.61
N ASN A 87 17.77 4.62 6.65
CA ASN A 87 18.17 3.22 6.74
C ASN A 87 19.66 3.02 6.41
N LEU A 88 20.24 3.92 5.62
CA LEU A 88 21.66 3.91 5.32
C LEU A 88 22.51 4.21 6.56
N ALA A 89 22.03 5.09 7.43
CA ALA A 89 22.71 5.40 8.70
C ALA A 89 22.70 4.19 9.65
N PHE A 90 21.62 3.44 9.71
CA PHE A 90 21.56 2.21 10.52
C PHE A 90 22.43 1.09 9.96
N ALA A 91 22.46 0.93 8.64
CA ALA A 91 23.33 -0.06 7.99
C ALA A 91 24.81 0.25 8.23
N GLY A 92 25.21 1.51 8.15
CA GLY A 92 26.57 1.95 8.48
C GLY A 92 26.94 1.71 9.94
N GLY A 93 26.02 1.96 10.86
CA GLY A 93 26.22 1.71 12.29
C GLY A 93 26.41 0.24 12.62
N ILE A 94 25.60 -0.63 12.04
CA ILE A 94 25.70 -2.09 12.24
C ILE A 94 27.01 -2.62 11.67
N LEU A 95 27.37 -2.20 10.46
CA LEU A 95 28.64 -2.60 9.83
C LEU A 95 29.86 -2.14 10.65
N GLY A 96 29.85 -0.90 11.13
CA GLY A 96 30.89 -0.37 12.01
C GLY A 96 30.99 -1.15 13.31
N PHE A 97 29.86 -1.53 13.90
CA PHE A 97 29.84 -2.33 15.12
C PHE A 97 30.40 -3.75 14.91
N ILE A 98 30.06 -4.39 13.80
CA ILE A 98 30.57 -5.72 13.43
C ILE A 98 32.10 -5.65 13.22
N ILE A 99 32.57 -4.64 12.51
CA ILE A 99 34.03 -4.43 12.30
C ILE A 99 34.74 -4.21 13.64
N ALA A 100 34.14 -3.43 14.54
CA ALA A 100 34.70 -3.20 15.86
C ALA A 100 34.78 -4.46 16.72
N LEU A 101 33.83 -5.39 16.57
CA LEU A 101 33.88 -6.68 17.25
C LEU A 101 34.88 -7.65 16.63
N PHE A 102 35.14 -7.51 15.33
CA PHE A 102 36.04 -8.41 14.59
C PHE A 102 37.50 -7.96 14.61
N VAL A 103 37.78 -6.67 14.88
CA VAL A 103 39.16 -6.20 15.09
C VAL A 103 39.65 -6.76 16.42
N PRO A 104 40.58 -7.68 16.40
CA PRO A 104 41.12 -8.23 17.65
C PRO A 104 41.76 -7.12 18.44
N GLN A 105 41.34 -6.97 19.68
CA GLN A 105 41.82 -5.94 20.59
C GLN A 105 43.37 -5.95 20.79
N GLY A 106 44.01 -6.97 20.24
CA GLY A 106 45.44 -7.12 20.28
C GLY A 106 46.22 -6.15 19.41
N LEU A 107 45.61 -5.62 18.34
CA LEU A 107 46.34 -4.79 17.40
C LEU A 107 46.60 -3.36 17.93
N GLY A 108 45.65 -2.80 18.67
CA GLY A 108 45.80 -1.49 19.32
C GLY A 108 46.76 -1.52 20.50
N ARG A 109 46.78 -2.62 21.21
CA ARG A 109 47.62 -2.80 22.40
C ARG A 109 49.09 -3.07 22.05
N ASN A 110 49.33 -3.81 20.97
CA ASN A 110 50.67 -4.06 20.48
C ASN A 110 51.29 -2.80 19.83
N GLY A 111 50.50 -1.96 19.20
CA GLY A 111 50.96 -0.67 18.67
C GLY A 111 51.40 0.27 19.78
N LEU A 112 50.71 0.29 20.90
CA LEU A 112 51.08 1.11 22.06
C LEU A 112 52.32 0.58 22.81
N PHE A 113 52.52 -0.73 22.80
CA PHE A 113 53.64 -1.39 23.47
C PHE A 113 54.95 -1.21 22.69
N ILE A 114 54.90 -1.06 21.38
CA ILE A 114 56.09 -0.84 20.53
C ILE A 114 56.58 0.61 20.64
N LEU A 115 55.69 1.55 20.97
CA LEU A 115 56.05 2.96 21.17
C LEU A 115 56.51 3.31 22.60
N ALA A 116 56.36 2.38 23.50
CA ALA A 116 56.86 2.47 24.86
C ALA A 116 58.17 1.72 24.98
#